data_33889ec5d0bd7d872a1b2f4edc6f0a9d
#
_entry.id   33889ec5d0bd7d872a1b2f4edc6f0a9d
#
_cell.length_a   1.000
_cell.length_b   1.000
_cell.length_c   1.000
_cell.angle_alpha   90.00
_cell.angle_beta   90.00
_cell.angle_gamma   90.00
#
_symmetry.space_group_name_H-M   'P 1'
#
loop_
_entity.id
_entity.type
_entity.pdbx_description
1 polymer ?
#
loop_
_entity_poly.entity_id
_entity_poly.type
_entity_poly.pdbx_seq_one_letter_code
_entity_poly.pdbx_strand_id
1 'polypeptide(L)'
;MNIFIQLYRRLFKEALFKTRVGKVLLFALLLNLIFGILFFLAEREAQPDLTLIDSIWWAMVTMTTVGYGDFFAKTPVGRFIISYPCMLIGIGIIGYLVGVVAENMLDRFSKKKRGLMEVKLKNHLIICNFPNLEKVQRLIEELKRSYEYKQSKFVLLTDQLEELPEELSKLDIKFINGSPVKEDALHKAKISDCSGVFVLARDPGEPSSDSSTFATGTIIEMIEREIKKPIRVIVELVSKENLKMMQRSRVDGIVSADGIMDGLIVQEFLYPGVHDIVHQILTNSVGSQFYIYETRLKGFKISDIQIAVMEHPANMQVIGINRKGKSILNPAKTETIQEHDRLIILADKRSDFETIEKEILNKS
;
A
#
# COMPACT_ATOMS: atom_id res chain seq x y z
N MET A 1 7.63 -5.39 37.27
CA MET A 1 7.53 -6.87 37.11
C MET A 1 6.08 -7.37 37.13
N ASN A 2 5.17 -6.81 37.94
CA ASN A 2 3.76 -7.27 38.03
C ASN A 2 2.87 -7.00 36.80
N ILE A 3 3.07 -5.90 36.07
CA ILE A 3 2.23 -5.52 34.91
C ILE A 3 2.47 -6.46 33.73
N PHE A 4 3.71 -6.84 33.46
CA PHE A 4 4.07 -7.81 32.40
C PHE A 4 3.46 -9.19 32.66
N ILE A 5 3.47 -9.62 33.91
CA ILE A 5 2.89 -10.92 34.31
C ILE A 5 1.37 -10.90 34.21
N GLN A 6 0.72 -9.77 34.55
CA GLN A 6 -0.74 -9.63 34.40
C GLN A 6 -1.15 -9.54 32.93
N LEU A 7 -0.41 -8.81 32.09
CA LEU A 7 -0.65 -8.72 30.65
C LEU A 7 -0.45 -10.08 29.96
N TYR A 8 0.63 -10.79 30.32
CA TYR A 8 0.89 -12.15 29.84
C TYR A 8 -0.21 -13.14 30.23
N ARG A 9 -0.65 -13.11 31.51
CA ARG A 9 -1.76 -13.95 31.98
C ARG A 9 -3.07 -13.63 31.29
N ARG A 10 -3.36 -12.35 31.01
CA ARG A 10 -4.58 -11.94 30.29
C ARG A 10 -4.56 -12.38 28.83
N LEU A 11 -3.45 -12.14 28.12
CA LEU A 11 -3.26 -12.57 26.75
C LEU A 11 -3.27 -14.10 26.61
N PHE A 12 -2.64 -14.81 27.55
CA PHE A 12 -2.61 -16.28 27.55
C PHE A 12 -4.00 -16.87 27.82
N LYS A 13 -4.76 -16.34 28.79
CA LYS A 13 -6.15 -16.75 29.04
C LYS A 13 -7.05 -16.47 27.83
N GLU A 14 -6.94 -15.30 27.22
CA GLU A 14 -7.75 -14.96 26.04
C GLU A 14 -7.39 -15.81 24.82
N ALA A 15 -6.12 -16.10 24.60
CA ALA A 15 -5.68 -16.97 23.53
C ALA A 15 -6.13 -18.43 23.74
N LEU A 16 -5.99 -18.97 24.97
CA LEU A 16 -6.32 -20.37 25.25
C LEU A 16 -7.84 -20.63 25.29
N PHE A 17 -8.61 -19.74 25.92
CA PHE A 17 -10.03 -20.02 26.16
C PHE A 17 -11.00 -19.43 25.14
N LYS A 18 -10.60 -18.39 24.41
CA LYS A 18 -11.47 -17.73 23.43
C LYS A 18 -11.25 -18.20 21.99
N THR A 19 -10.04 -18.68 21.64
CA THR A 19 -9.76 -19.14 20.27
C THR A 19 -10.10 -20.62 20.07
N ARG A 20 -10.50 -20.99 18.83
CA ARG A 20 -10.73 -22.40 18.46
C ARG A 20 -9.47 -23.24 18.67
N VAL A 21 -8.31 -22.72 18.29
CA VAL A 21 -7.00 -23.37 18.49
C VAL A 21 -6.70 -23.59 19.97
N GLY A 22 -6.92 -22.59 20.81
CA GLY A 22 -6.68 -22.70 22.25
C GLY A 22 -7.55 -23.75 22.92
N LYS A 23 -8.82 -23.86 22.53
CA LYS A 23 -9.74 -24.87 23.04
C LYS A 23 -9.30 -26.29 22.65
N VAL A 24 -8.82 -26.46 21.41
CA VAL A 24 -8.30 -27.75 20.93
C VAL A 24 -7.03 -28.16 21.68
N LEU A 25 -6.11 -27.22 21.89
CA LEU A 25 -4.89 -27.48 22.67
C LEU A 25 -5.21 -27.86 24.12
N LEU A 26 -6.16 -27.16 24.75
CA LEU A 26 -6.60 -27.50 26.11
C LEU A 26 -7.22 -28.89 26.17
N PHE A 27 -8.05 -29.21 25.18
CA PHE A 27 -8.66 -30.55 25.06
C PHE A 27 -7.61 -31.64 24.85
N ALA A 28 -6.60 -31.38 23.98
CA ALA A 28 -5.49 -32.29 23.75
C ALA A 28 -4.68 -32.56 25.03
N LEU A 29 -4.38 -31.50 25.81
CA LEU A 29 -3.71 -31.63 27.11
C LEU A 29 -4.51 -32.46 28.12
N LEU A 30 -5.81 -32.22 28.18
CA LEU A 30 -6.68 -33.01 29.06
C LEU A 30 -6.68 -34.49 28.69
N LEU A 31 -6.83 -34.81 27.40
CA LEU A 31 -6.76 -36.20 26.90
C LEU A 31 -5.39 -36.82 27.12
N ASN A 32 -4.32 -36.06 26.96
CA ASN A 32 -2.95 -36.51 27.25
C ASN A 32 -2.80 -36.93 28.71
N LEU A 33 -3.33 -36.15 29.65
CA LEU A 33 -3.33 -36.49 31.07
C LEU A 33 -4.18 -37.78 31.33
N ILE A 34 -5.36 -37.88 30.73
CA ILE A 34 -6.24 -39.05 30.88
C ILE A 34 -5.53 -40.32 30.38
N PHE A 35 -4.99 -40.27 29.15
CA PHE A 35 -4.29 -41.43 28.58
C PHE A 35 -3.01 -41.77 29.35
N GLY A 36 -2.26 -40.78 29.84
CA GLY A 36 -1.10 -41.01 30.69
C GLY A 36 -1.45 -41.69 32.00
N ILE A 37 -2.53 -41.28 32.68
CA ILE A 37 -3.01 -41.93 33.89
C ILE A 37 -3.48 -43.38 33.60
N LEU A 38 -4.28 -43.54 32.54
CA LEU A 38 -4.76 -44.91 32.15
C LEU A 38 -3.61 -45.84 31.81
N PHE A 39 -2.59 -45.37 31.09
CA PHE A 39 -1.40 -46.14 30.76
C PHE A 39 -0.62 -46.51 32.01
N PHE A 40 -0.41 -45.58 32.94
CA PHE A 40 0.23 -45.86 34.21
C PHE A 40 -0.49 -46.96 34.99
N LEU A 41 -1.82 -46.88 35.10
CA LEU A 41 -2.63 -47.87 35.85
C LEU A 41 -2.58 -49.28 35.22
N ALA A 42 -2.52 -49.34 33.88
CA ALA A 42 -2.49 -50.63 33.16
C ALA A 42 -1.10 -51.29 33.12
N GLU A 43 -0.02 -50.50 33.17
CA GLU A 43 1.35 -50.99 32.94
C GLU A 43 2.19 -51.08 34.23
N ARG A 44 1.84 -50.43 35.34
CA ARG A 44 2.64 -50.33 36.55
C ARG A 44 3.01 -51.72 37.17
N GLU A 45 2.16 -52.76 36.96
CA GLU A 45 2.45 -54.09 37.47
C GLU A 45 3.47 -54.82 36.57
N ALA A 46 3.42 -54.58 35.27
CA ALA A 46 4.34 -55.17 34.28
C ALA A 46 5.63 -54.37 34.11
N GLN A 47 5.67 -53.12 34.60
CA GLN A 47 6.80 -52.20 34.55
C GLN A 47 6.93 -51.46 35.89
N PRO A 48 7.55 -52.05 36.91
CA PRO A 48 7.63 -51.47 38.26
C PRO A 48 8.35 -50.11 38.34
N ASP A 49 9.27 -49.85 37.39
CA ASP A 49 10.06 -48.60 37.31
C ASP A 49 9.30 -47.49 36.60
N LEU A 50 8.13 -47.73 36.01
CA LEU A 50 7.35 -46.76 35.29
C LEU A 50 6.73 -45.75 36.26
N THR A 51 7.04 -44.45 36.03
CA THR A 51 6.45 -43.34 36.79
C THR A 51 5.22 -42.77 36.07
N LEU A 52 4.37 -42.02 36.84
CA LEU A 52 3.26 -41.26 36.25
C LEU A 52 3.75 -40.23 35.23
N ILE A 53 4.89 -39.61 35.47
CA ILE A 53 5.50 -38.63 34.57
C ILE A 53 5.89 -39.28 33.25
N ASP A 54 6.52 -40.44 33.29
CA ASP A 54 6.89 -41.22 32.10
C ASP A 54 5.66 -41.66 31.29
N SER A 55 4.58 -41.96 31.97
CA SER A 55 3.31 -42.36 31.36
C SER A 55 2.63 -41.16 30.66
N ILE A 56 2.68 -39.98 31.24
CA ILE A 56 2.20 -38.73 30.60
C ILE A 56 3.08 -38.42 29.40
N TRP A 57 4.40 -38.54 29.52
CA TRP A 57 5.34 -38.39 28.44
C TRP A 57 5.05 -39.37 27.31
N TRP A 58 4.87 -40.65 27.61
CA TRP A 58 4.48 -41.65 26.64
C TRP A 58 3.19 -41.27 25.89
N ALA A 59 2.15 -40.82 26.60
CA ALA A 59 0.90 -40.40 25.96
C ALA A 59 1.13 -39.19 25.01
N MET A 60 1.95 -38.22 25.42
CA MET A 60 2.27 -37.04 24.59
C MET A 60 3.03 -37.48 23.32
N VAL A 61 4.05 -38.29 23.45
CA VAL A 61 4.86 -38.81 22.33
C VAL A 61 4.05 -39.70 21.38
N THR A 62 3.12 -40.49 21.93
CA THR A 62 2.22 -41.36 21.17
C THR A 62 1.16 -40.54 20.44
N MET A 63 0.45 -39.62 21.12
CA MET A 63 -0.58 -38.77 20.53
C MET A 63 -0.01 -37.86 19.43
N THR A 64 1.25 -37.39 19.58
CA THR A 64 1.93 -36.57 18.57
C THR A 64 2.58 -37.38 17.45
N THR A 65 2.44 -38.71 17.47
CA THR A 65 3.00 -39.64 16.48
C THR A 65 4.53 -39.66 16.40
N VAL A 66 5.24 -39.14 17.40
CA VAL A 66 6.71 -39.13 17.45
C VAL A 66 7.27 -40.49 17.75
N GLY A 67 6.74 -41.17 18.81
CA GLY A 67 7.04 -42.56 19.11
C GLY A 67 8.51 -42.91 19.34
N TYR A 68 9.18 -42.26 20.30
CA TYR A 68 10.62 -42.52 20.58
C TYR A 68 10.88 -44.01 20.94
N GLY A 69 9.87 -44.76 21.44
CA GLY A 69 10.03 -46.16 21.82
C GLY A 69 10.76 -46.39 23.15
N ASP A 70 10.99 -45.32 23.92
CA ASP A 70 11.56 -45.33 25.27
C ASP A 70 10.60 -45.99 26.27
N PHE A 71 9.30 -45.71 26.15
CA PHE A 71 8.21 -46.33 26.87
C PHE A 71 7.20 -46.94 25.90
N PHE A 72 6.72 -48.18 26.17
CA PHE A 72 5.74 -48.87 25.33
C PHE A 72 4.88 -49.82 26.15
N ALA A 73 3.68 -50.12 25.65
CA ALA A 73 2.76 -51.02 26.31
C ALA A 73 3.25 -52.49 26.27
N LYS A 74 3.33 -53.17 27.43
CA LYS A 74 3.67 -54.59 27.57
C LYS A 74 2.42 -55.45 27.73
N THR A 75 1.40 -54.91 28.42
CA THR A 75 0.15 -55.64 28.67
C THR A 75 -0.81 -55.61 27.47
N PRO A 76 -1.68 -56.65 27.28
CA PRO A 76 -2.72 -56.59 26.25
C PRO A 76 -3.70 -55.42 26.43
N VAL A 77 -4.05 -55.05 27.67
CA VAL A 77 -4.91 -53.91 27.98
C VAL A 77 -4.23 -52.62 27.57
N GLY A 78 -2.95 -52.41 27.93
CA GLY A 78 -2.18 -51.27 27.52
C GLY A 78 -2.10 -51.10 26.01
N ARG A 79 -1.88 -52.22 25.28
CA ARG A 79 -1.75 -52.19 23.80
C ARG A 79 -3.05 -51.87 23.09
N PHE A 80 -4.12 -52.65 23.36
CA PHE A 80 -5.33 -52.61 22.55
C PHE A 80 -6.40 -51.66 23.11
N ILE A 81 -6.49 -51.53 24.42
CA ILE A 81 -7.54 -50.70 25.05
C ILE A 81 -7.09 -49.26 25.28
N ILE A 82 -5.78 -49.02 25.49
CA ILE A 82 -5.27 -47.71 25.81
C ILE A 82 -4.46 -47.11 24.66
N SER A 83 -3.43 -47.82 24.16
CA SER A 83 -2.54 -47.29 23.13
C SER A 83 -3.26 -47.07 21.80
N TYR A 84 -4.08 -48.01 21.35
CA TYR A 84 -4.77 -47.91 20.06
C TYR A 84 -5.75 -46.74 20.00
N PRO A 85 -6.66 -46.52 20.98
CA PRO A 85 -7.47 -45.29 21.03
C PRO A 85 -6.65 -44.01 21.19
N CYS A 86 -5.57 -44.04 21.97
CA CYS A 86 -4.67 -42.89 22.13
C CYS A 86 -4.08 -42.46 20.78
N MET A 87 -3.59 -43.39 19.97
CA MET A 87 -3.06 -43.14 18.63
C MET A 87 -4.13 -42.59 17.69
N LEU A 88 -5.31 -43.19 17.62
CA LEU A 88 -6.40 -42.76 16.73
C LEU A 88 -6.89 -41.34 17.08
N ILE A 89 -7.09 -41.07 18.37
CA ILE A 89 -7.55 -39.77 18.85
C ILE A 89 -6.44 -38.76 18.65
N GLY A 90 -5.18 -39.08 18.92
CA GLY A 90 -4.03 -38.24 18.71
C GLY A 90 -3.91 -37.76 17.26
N ILE A 91 -3.97 -38.68 16.29
CA ILE A 91 -3.97 -38.37 14.85
C ILE A 91 -5.16 -37.45 14.50
N GLY A 92 -6.35 -37.76 15.02
CA GLY A 92 -7.55 -36.94 14.78
C GLY A 92 -7.40 -35.49 15.30
N ILE A 93 -6.83 -35.29 16.50
CA ILE A 93 -6.59 -33.97 17.09
C ILE A 93 -5.56 -33.20 16.27
N ILE A 94 -4.45 -33.81 15.85
CA ILE A 94 -3.44 -33.17 15.03
C ILE A 94 -4.04 -32.78 13.68
N GLY A 95 -4.76 -33.66 13.00
CA GLY A 95 -5.44 -33.34 11.75
C GLY A 95 -6.42 -32.18 11.87
N TYR A 96 -7.23 -32.18 12.95
CA TYR A 96 -8.14 -31.07 13.22
C TYR A 96 -7.41 -29.75 13.50
N LEU A 97 -6.31 -29.76 14.26
CA LEU A 97 -5.49 -28.58 14.55
C LEU A 97 -4.90 -27.98 13.28
N VAL A 98 -4.31 -28.81 12.42
CA VAL A 98 -3.79 -28.40 11.12
C VAL A 98 -4.91 -27.79 10.25
N GLY A 99 -6.10 -28.43 10.23
CA GLY A 99 -7.27 -27.92 9.52
C GLY A 99 -7.70 -26.53 9.99
N VAL A 100 -7.81 -26.31 11.31
CA VAL A 100 -8.18 -25.01 11.88
C VAL A 100 -7.13 -23.92 11.56
N VAL A 101 -5.85 -24.26 11.61
CA VAL A 101 -4.77 -23.31 11.23
C VAL A 101 -4.87 -22.96 9.75
N ALA A 102 -5.04 -23.97 8.88
CA ALA A 102 -5.20 -23.76 7.44
C ALA A 102 -6.43 -22.91 7.11
N GLU A 103 -7.59 -23.19 7.73
CA GLU A 103 -8.81 -22.41 7.56
C GLU A 103 -8.59 -20.93 7.92
N ASN A 104 -7.97 -20.65 9.07
CA ASN A 104 -7.67 -19.28 9.50
C ASN A 104 -6.71 -18.57 8.54
N MET A 105 -5.72 -19.26 7.98
CA MET A 105 -4.81 -18.71 6.99
C MET A 105 -5.56 -18.39 5.69
N LEU A 106 -6.35 -19.31 5.17
CA LEU A 106 -7.14 -19.13 3.95
C LEU A 106 -8.15 -17.97 4.09
N ASP A 107 -8.83 -17.86 5.25
CA ASP A 107 -9.76 -16.77 5.51
C ASP A 107 -9.05 -15.40 5.50
N ARG A 108 -7.86 -15.31 6.11
CA ARG A 108 -7.04 -14.08 6.07
C ARG A 108 -6.59 -13.75 4.65
N PHE A 109 -6.15 -14.72 3.87
CA PHE A 109 -5.76 -14.51 2.47
C PHE A 109 -6.95 -14.04 1.63
N SER A 110 -8.10 -14.70 1.77
CA SER A 110 -9.34 -14.30 1.09
C SER A 110 -9.75 -12.87 1.45
N LYS A 111 -9.82 -12.54 2.73
CA LYS A 111 -10.14 -11.18 3.20
C LYS A 111 -9.18 -10.14 2.68
N LYS A 112 -7.88 -10.46 2.61
CA LYS A 112 -6.85 -9.57 2.05
C LYS A 112 -7.06 -9.37 0.56
N LYS A 113 -7.29 -10.43 -0.21
CA LYS A 113 -7.52 -10.39 -1.66
C LYS A 113 -8.80 -9.60 -2.00
N ARG A 114 -9.84 -9.74 -1.18
CA ARG A 114 -11.12 -9.03 -1.31
C ARG A 114 -11.13 -7.63 -0.71
N GLY A 115 -10.00 -7.12 -0.24
CA GLY A 115 -9.88 -5.76 0.29
C GLY A 115 -10.69 -5.47 1.57
N LEU A 116 -11.02 -6.49 2.35
CA LEU A 116 -11.83 -6.35 3.58
C LEU A 116 -11.00 -6.01 4.82
N MET A 117 -9.67 -5.99 4.71
CA MET A 117 -8.77 -5.72 5.82
C MET A 117 -8.22 -4.30 5.74
N GLU A 118 -8.15 -3.64 6.89
CA GLU A 118 -7.49 -2.33 7.02
C GLU A 118 -6.00 -2.42 6.65
N VAL A 119 -5.49 -1.43 5.94
CA VAL A 119 -4.09 -1.31 5.57
C VAL A 119 -3.26 -0.81 6.75
N LYS A 120 -2.04 -1.31 6.89
CA LYS A 120 -1.07 -0.87 7.93
C LYS A 120 0.18 -0.32 7.26
N LEU A 121 0.03 0.70 6.42
CA LEU A 121 1.11 1.37 5.71
C LEU A 121 1.26 2.80 6.20
N LYS A 122 2.47 3.35 5.99
CA LYS A 122 2.79 4.78 6.17
C LYS A 122 3.50 5.28 4.93
N ASN A 123 3.35 6.57 4.63
CA ASN A 123 3.96 7.24 3.47
C ASN A 123 3.66 6.52 2.14
N HIS A 124 2.45 5.97 2.02
CA HIS A 124 1.98 5.30 0.82
C HIS A 124 1.13 6.24 -0.02
N LEU A 125 0.89 5.86 -1.27
CA LEU A 125 0.00 6.55 -2.18
C LEU A 125 -1.33 5.80 -2.29
N ILE A 126 -2.44 6.54 -2.29
CA ILE A 126 -3.78 5.99 -2.46
C ILE A 126 -4.27 6.31 -3.86
N ILE A 127 -4.80 5.30 -4.55
CA ILE A 127 -5.46 5.44 -5.85
C ILE A 127 -6.94 5.12 -5.62
N CYS A 128 -7.79 6.12 -5.81
CA CYS A 128 -9.24 6.00 -5.70
C CYS A 128 -9.85 5.72 -7.07
N ASN A 129 -10.78 4.77 -7.12
CA ASN A 129 -11.46 4.25 -8.31
C ASN A 129 -10.57 3.37 -9.20
N PHE A 130 -11.25 2.56 -10.04
CA PHE A 130 -10.61 1.60 -10.94
C PHE A 130 -11.26 1.68 -12.33
N PRO A 131 -10.88 2.66 -13.17
CA PRO A 131 -11.43 2.77 -14.51
C PRO A 131 -11.13 1.54 -15.37
N ASN A 132 -9.90 1.06 -15.37
CA ASN A 132 -9.47 -0.20 -15.97
C ASN A 132 -8.07 -0.58 -15.47
N LEU A 133 -7.68 -1.84 -15.72
CA LEU A 133 -6.40 -2.40 -15.27
C LEU A 133 -5.20 -1.65 -15.84
N GLU A 134 -5.22 -1.41 -17.14
CA GLU A 134 -4.09 -0.81 -17.87
C GLU A 134 -3.76 0.60 -17.37
N LYS A 135 -4.77 1.41 -17.09
CA LYS A 135 -4.59 2.78 -16.59
C LYS A 135 -3.97 2.82 -15.19
N VAL A 136 -4.49 1.98 -14.28
CA VAL A 136 -3.94 1.89 -12.91
C VAL A 136 -2.51 1.37 -12.94
N GLN A 137 -2.25 0.35 -13.76
CA GLN A 137 -0.91 -0.22 -13.90
C GLN A 137 0.08 0.81 -14.46
N ARG A 138 -0.26 1.51 -15.55
CA ARG A 138 0.59 2.57 -16.12
C ARG A 138 0.87 3.69 -15.12
N LEU A 139 -0.14 4.16 -14.38
CA LEU A 139 0.06 5.20 -13.37
C LEU A 139 1.07 4.77 -12.31
N ILE A 140 0.98 3.54 -11.82
CA ILE A 140 1.90 3.02 -10.81
C ILE A 140 3.30 2.83 -11.39
N GLU A 141 3.44 2.33 -12.61
CA GLU A 141 4.73 2.15 -13.28
C GLU A 141 5.42 3.50 -13.50
N GLU A 142 4.71 4.52 -13.97
CA GLU A 142 5.25 5.86 -14.13
C GLU A 142 5.70 6.48 -12.80
N LEU A 143 4.92 6.32 -11.73
CA LEU A 143 5.31 6.77 -10.40
C LEU A 143 6.56 6.03 -9.87
N LYS A 144 6.65 4.71 -10.09
CA LYS A 144 7.82 3.91 -9.68
C LYS A 144 9.09 4.24 -10.47
N ARG A 145 8.97 4.78 -11.68
CA ARG A 145 10.12 5.26 -12.47
C ARG A 145 10.68 6.57 -11.94
N SER A 146 9.85 7.38 -11.28
CA SER A 146 10.31 8.62 -10.66
C SER A 146 11.24 8.34 -9.48
N TYR A 147 12.27 9.17 -9.31
CA TYR A 147 13.23 9.04 -8.20
C TYR A 147 12.55 9.09 -6.83
N GLU A 148 11.55 9.96 -6.66
CA GLU A 148 10.88 10.23 -5.39
C GLU A 148 9.97 9.07 -4.95
N TYR A 149 9.28 8.41 -5.90
CA TYR A 149 8.28 7.40 -5.61
C TYR A 149 8.68 5.96 -5.98
N LYS A 150 9.94 5.72 -6.33
CA LYS A 150 10.46 4.40 -6.76
C LYS A 150 10.16 3.28 -5.75
N GLN A 151 10.23 3.58 -4.46
CA GLN A 151 10.00 2.61 -3.37
C GLN A 151 8.62 2.77 -2.71
N SER A 152 7.76 3.61 -3.25
CA SER A 152 6.45 3.86 -2.65
C SER A 152 5.55 2.64 -2.70
N LYS A 153 4.76 2.48 -1.66
CA LYS A 153 3.69 1.49 -1.58
C LYS A 153 2.39 2.11 -2.07
N PHE A 154 1.53 1.30 -2.65
CA PHE A 154 0.27 1.75 -3.22
C PHE A 154 -0.92 1.04 -2.58
N VAL A 155 -2.01 1.78 -2.42
CA VAL A 155 -3.30 1.27 -1.97
C VAL A 155 -4.33 1.62 -3.04
N LEU A 156 -4.99 0.62 -3.59
CA LEU A 156 -6.14 0.81 -4.47
C LEU A 156 -7.40 0.79 -3.61
N LEU A 157 -8.18 1.86 -3.66
CA LEU A 157 -9.46 2.01 -2.96
C LEU A 157 -10.58 2.12 -4.00
N THR A 158 -11.42 1.10 -4.10
CA THR A 158 -12.54 1.09 -5.04
C THR A 158 -13.60 0.07 -4.63
N ASP A 159 -14.85 0.32 -4.98
CA ASP A 159 -15.98 -0.60 -4.89
C ASP A 159 -16.31 -1.26 -6.25
N GLN A 160 -15.52 -1.00 -7.28
CA GLN A 160 -15.71 -1.53 -8.63
C GLN A 160 -15.16 -2.95 -8.82
N LEU A 161 -14.42 -3.45 -7.82
CA LEU A 161 -13.79 -4.76 -7.84
C LEU A 161 -14.22 -5.59 -6.62
N GLU A 162 -14.53 -6.86 -6.84
CA GLU A 162 -14.73 -7.81 -5.73
C GLU A 162 -13.40 -8.33 -5.18
N GLU A 163 -12.41 -8.52 -6.06
CA GLU A 163 -11.05 -8.97 -5.71
C GLU A 163 -10.00 -8.21 -6.51
N LEU A 164 -8.82 -8.07 -5.93
CA LEU A 164 -7.68 -7.44 -6.61
C LEU A 164 -7.19 -8.33 -7.77
N PRO A 165 -7.08 -7.80 -9.00
CA PRO A 165 -6.47 -8.50 -10.13
C PRO A 165 -5.04 -9.00 -9.83
N GLU A 166 -4.67 -10.15 -10.40
CA GLU A 166 -3.36 -10.76 -10.14
C GLU A 166 -2.21 -9.89 -10.61
N GLU A 167 -2.38 -9.18 -11.72
CA GLU A 167 -1.40 -8.26 -12.29
C GLU A 167 -1.05 -7.15 -11.28
N LEU A 168 -2.05 -6.57 -10.63
CA LEU A 168 -1.86 -5.55 -9.59
C LEU A 168 -1.30 -6.16 -8.29
N SER A 169 -1.67 -7.40 -7.98
CA SER A 169 -1.12 -8.11 -6.83
C SER A 169 0.39 -8.34 -6.97
N LYS A 170 0.89 -8.61 -8.18
CA LYS A 170 2.33 -8.77 -8.48
C LYS A 170 3.12 -7.47 -8.27
N LEU A 171 2.47 -6.31 -8.34
CA LEU A 171 3.07 -5.00 -8.06
C LEU A 171 3.09 -4.63 -6.56
N ASP A 172 2.72 -5.57 -5.67
CA ASP A 172 2.58 -5.40 -4.20
C ASP A 172 1.61 -4.27 -3.80
N ILE A 173 0.51 -4.13 -4.54
CA ILE A 173 -0.55 -3.18 -4.23
C ILE A 173 -1.43 -3.76 -3.14
N LYS A 174 -1.81 -2.94 -2.16
CA LYS A 174 -2.84 -3.29 -1.18
C LYS A 174 -4.19 -2.84 -1.71
N PHE A 175 -5.23 -3.58 -1.39
CA PHE A 175 -6.57 -3.32 -1.86
C PHE A 175 -7.53 -3.08 -0.70
N ILE A 176 -8.38 -2.07 -0.85
CA ILE A 176 -9.53 -1.81 0.01
C ILE A 176 -10.78 -1.80 -0.87
N ASN A 177 -11.66 -2.74 -0.60
CA ASN A 177 -12.99 -2.74 -1.21
C ASN A 177 -13.88 -1.77 -0.45
N GLY A 178 -14.22 -0.68 -1.11
CA GLY A 178 -15.05 0.36 -0.54
C GLY A 178 -15.17 1.56 -1.48
N SER A 179 -16.25 2.30 -1.33
CA SER A 179 -16.46 3.50 -2.13
C SER A 179 -15.60 4.66 -1.62
N PRO A 180 -14.81 5.33 -2.47
CA PRO A 180 -13.99 6.47 -2.08
C PRO A 180 -14.79 7.68 -1.56
N VAL A 181 -16.09 7.75 -1.83
CA VAL A 181 -16.98 8.77 -1.27
C VAL A 181 -17.45 8.45 0.16
N LYS A 182 -16.92 7.38 0.77
CA LYS A 182 -17.20 7.02 2.16
C LYS A 182 -15.95 7.22 3.00
N GLU A 183 -16.07 8.01 4.03
CA GLU A 183 -14.99 8.32 4.95
C GLU A 183 -14.38 7.07 5.60
N ASP A 184 -15.22 6.11 6.03
CA ASP A 184 -14.76 4.83 6.59
C ASP A 184 -13.82 4.07 5.66
N ALA A 185 -14.05 4.11 4.33
CA ALA A 185 -13.20 3.45 3.35
C ALA A 185 -11.84 4.14 3.22
N LEU A 186 -11.81 5.48 3.26
CA LEU A 186 -10.58 6.27 3.29
C LEU A 186 -9.78 6.02 4.58
N HIS A 187 -10.44 5.90 5.72
CA HIS A 187 -9.78 5.54 6.99
C HIS A 187 -9.21 4.13 6.96
N LYS A 188 -9.90 3.14 6.37
CA LYS A 188 -9.34 1.78 6.16
C LYS A 188 -8.12 1.79 5.24
N ALA A 189 -8.08 2.70 4.27
CA ALA A 189 -6.92 2.93 3.43
C ALA A 189 -5.80 3.73 4.12
N LYS A 190 -5.95 4.11 5.41
CA LYS A 190 -4.99 4.92 6.19
C LYS A 190 -4.66 6.26 5.55
N ILE A 191 -5.68 7.01 5.18
CA ILE A 191 -5.54 8.33 4.55
C ILE A 191 -4.70 9.30 5.40
N SER A 192 -4.81 9.25 6.72
CA SER A 192 -4.01 10.07 7.66
C SER A 192 -2.50 9.83 7.58
N ASP A 193 -2.10 8.64 7.12
CA ASP A 193 -0.70 8.22 7.03
C ASP A 193 -0.17 8.20 5.60
N CYS A 194 -0.99 8.57 4.59
CA CYS A 194 -0.58 8.61 3.20
C CYS A 194 0.30 9.83 2.87
N SER A 195 1.03 9.77 1.77
CA SER A 195 1.81 10.88 1.20
C SER A 195 1.07 11.59 0.07
N GLY A 196 0.01 11.00 -0.49
CA GLY A 196 -0.81 11.60 -1.51
C GLY A 196 -1.91 10.68 -2.01
N VAL A 197 -2.89 11.27 -2.70
CA VAL A 197 -4.06 10.59 -3.22
C VAL A 197 -4.27 10.96 -4.69
N PHE A 198 -4.50 9.95 -5.53
CA PHE A 198 -4.95 10.09 -6.90
C PHE A 198 -6.42 9.67 -6.97
N VAL A 199 -7.29 10.58 -7.36
CA VAL A 199 -8.71 10.29 -7.59
C VAL A 199 -8.93 10.19 -9.08
N LEU A 200 -8.97 8.97 -9.60
CA LEU A 200 -9.23 8.70 -11.00
C LEU A 200 -10.73 8.84 -11.30
N ALA A 201 -11.07 9.19 -12.53
CA ALA A 201 -12.44 9.10 -13.00
C ALA A 201 -12.92 7.65 -12.89
N ARG A 202 -14.12 7.43 -12.33
CA ARG A 202 -14.69 6.09 -12.16
C ARG A 202 -14.96 5.42 -13.52
N ASP A 203 -15.49 6.19 -14.44
CA ASP A 203 -15.66 5.84 -15.84
C ASP A 203 -15.20 7.03 -16.71
N PRO A 204 -14.09 6.86 -17.46
CA PRO A 204 -13.56 7.94 -18.30
C PRO A 204 -14.48 8.32 -19.49
N GLY A 205 -15.43 7.47 -19.85
CA GLY A 205 -16.43 7.75 -20.90
C GLY A 205 -17.63 8.54 -20.42
N GLU A 206 -17.82 8.65 -19.09
CA GLU A 206 -19.04 9.20 -18.51
C GLU A 206 -18.77 10.49 -17.70
N PRO A 207 -19.20 11.68 -18.19
CA PRO A 207 -19.05 12.95 -17.46
C PRO A 207 -19.68 12.97 -16.06
N SER A 208 -20.66 12.11 -15.81
CA SER A 208 -21.27 11.91 -14.48
C SER A 208 -20.29 11.42 -13.43
N SER A 209 -19.18 10.78 -13.84
CA SER A 209 -18.07 10.35 -12.97
C SER A 209 -17.44 11.52 -12.22
N ASP A 210 -17.45 12.72 -12.77
CA ASP A 210 -16.91 13.93 -12.16
C ASP A 210 -17.60 14.30 -10.84
N SER A 211 -18.87 13.95 -10.69
CA SER A 211 -19.61 14.15 -9.43
C SER A 211 -19.04 13.30 -8.28
N SER A 212 -18.71 12.05 -8.58
CA SER A 212 -18.04 11.14 -7.63
C SER A 212 -16.64 11.60 -7.31
N THR A 213 -15.88 12.06 -8.30
CA THR A 213 -14.53 12.62 -8.15
C THR A 213 -14.56 13.88 -7.27
N PHE A 214 -15.52 14.79 -7.50
CA PHE A 214 -15.72 15.99 -6.68
C PHE A 214 -16.07 15.64 -5.23
N ALA A 215 -16.99 14.71 -5.00
CA ALA A 215 -17.38 14.27 -3.68
C ALA A 215 -16.17 13.66 -2.94
N THR A 216 -15.39 12.79 -3.60
CA THR A 216 -14.20 12.18 -3.02
C THR A 216 -13.16 13.24 -2.65
N GLY A 217 -12.83 14.17 -3.57
CA GLY A 217 -11.90 15.26 -3.31
C GLY A 217 -12.34 16.12 -2.13
N THR A 218 -13.62 16.47 -2.05
CA THR A 218 -14.17 17.27 -0.96
C THR A 218 -14.06 16.56 0.40
N ILE A 219 -14.35 15.27 0.46
CA ILE A 219 -14.23 14.48 1.70
C ILE A 219 -12.77 14.41 2.15
N ILE A 220 -11.83 14.21 1.22
CA ILE A 220 -10.40 14.18 1.56
C ILE A 220 -9.95 15.52 2.14
N GLU A 221 -10.37 16.64 1.56
CA GLU A 221 -10.09 17.99 2.07
C GLU A 221 -10.71 18.23 3.46
N MET A 222 -11.89 17.64 3.75
CA MET A 222 -12.48 17.70 5.09
C MET A 222 -11.63 16.93 6.10
N ILE A 223 -11.21 15.70 5.76
CA ILE A 223 -10.34 14.88 6.59
C ILE A 223 -9.01 15.59 6.84
N GLU A 224 -8.39 16.20 5.80
CA GLU A 224 -7.15 16.95 5.91
C GLU A 224 -7.24 18.06 6.97
N ARG A 225 -8.34 18.80 6.97
CA ARG A 225 -8.58 19.86 7.96
C ARG A 225 -8.74 19.33 9.38
N GLU A 226 -9.40 18.18 9.53
CA GLU A 226 -9.59 17.54 10.83
C GLU A 226 -8.27 17.04 11.41
N ILE A 227 -7.45 16.35 10.60
CA ILE A 227 -6.16 15.81 11.05
C ILE A 227 -5.05 16.87 11.08
N LYS A 228 -5.29 18.08 10.54
CA LYS A 228 -4.32 19.20 10.43
C LYS A 228 -3.00 18.79 9.78
N LYS A 229 -3.07 17.92 8.80
CA LYS A 229 -1.91 17.42 8.03
C LYS A 229 -2.20 17.54 6.55
N PRO A 230 -1.35 18.21 5.73
CA PRO A 230 -1.57 18.34 4.30
C PRO A 230 -1.50 16.97 3.60
N ILE A 231 -2.47 16.72 2.73
CA ILE A 231 -2.55 15.54 1.88
C ILE A 231 -2.57 16.01 0.44
N ARG A 232 -1.58 15.66 -0.34
CA ARG A 232 -1.52 16.02 -1.75
C ARG A 232 -2.57 15.25 -2.55
N VAL A 233 -3.55 15.94 -3.11
CA VAL A 233 -4.69 15.35 -3.83
C VAL A 233 -4.67 15.78 -5.29
N ILE A 234 -4.56 14.80 -6.19
CA ILE A 234 -4.69 15.01 -7.63
C ILE A 234 -5.93 14.29 -8.11
N VAL A 235 -6.78 15.01 -8.83
CA VAL A 235 -8.04 14.47 -9.35
C VAL A 235 -8.08 14.49 -10.87
N GLU A 236 -8.68 13.48 -11.44
CA GLU A 236 -8.95 13.38 -12.86
C GLU A 236 -10.39 13.81 -13.17
N LEU A 237 -10.56 14.68 -14.15
CA LEU A 237 -11.83 15.07 -14.70
C LEU A 237 -12.05 14.49 -16.09
N VAL A 238 -13.26 14.04 -16.36
CA VAL A 238 -13.73 13.62 -17.68
C VAL A 238 -14.07 14.84 -18.52
N SER A 239 -14.90 15.76 -17.98
CA SER A 239 -15.35 16.93 -18.72
C SER A 239 -14.71 18.23 -18.21
N LYS A 240 -14.17 19.01 -19.13
CA LYS A 240 -13.59 20.33 -18.86
C LYS A 240 -14.61 21.35 -18.33
N GLU A 241 -15.90 21.15 -18.65
CA GLU A 241 -16.98 22.00 -18.16
C GLU A 241 -17.10 21.95 -16.63
N ASN A 242 -16.75 20.82 -16.01
CA ASN A 242 -16.79 20.61 -14.58
C ASN A 242 -15.57 21.21 -13.83
N LEU A 243 -14.59 21.81 -14.54
CA LEU A 243 -13.37 22.36 -13.96
C LEU A 243 -13.67 23.41 -12.87
N LYS A 244 -14.60 24.33 -13.14
CA LYS A 244 -14.97 25.38 -12.17
C LYS A 244 -15.60 24.80 -10.90
N MET A 245 -16.37 23.74 -11.02
CA MET A 245 -16.93 23.02 -9.88
C MET A 245 -15.80 22.37 -9.09
N MET A 246 -14.90 21.64 -9.78
CA MET A 246 -13.79 20.94 -9.12
C MET A 246 -12.82 21.90 -8.40
N GLN A 247 -12.57 23.07 -8.93
CA GLN A 247 -11.74 24.08 -8.25
C GLN A 247 -12.29 24.51 -6.87
N ARG A 248 -13.59 24.34 -6.63
CA ARG A 248 -14.23 24.64 -5.33
C ARG A 248 -13.92 23.56 -4.27
N SER A 249 -13.53 22.36 -4.67
CA SER A 249 -13.09 21.32 -3.72
C SER A 249 -11.74 21.61 -3.09
N ARG A 250 -10.96 22.54 -3.66
CA ARG A 250 -9.63 22.99 -3.19
C ARG A 250 -8.54 21.91 -3.28
N VAL A 251 -8.72 20.86 -4.05
CA VAL A 251 -7.68 19.87 -4.32
C VAL A 251 -6.45 20.50 -4.97
N ASP A 252 -5.25 19.94 -4.74
CA ASP A 252 -3.98 20.49 -5.19
C ASP A 252 -3.78 20.50 -6.70
N GLY A 253 -4.36 19.50 -7.39
CA GLY A 253 -4.25 19.39 -8.84
C GLY A 253 -5.47 18.77 -9.50
N ILE A 254 -5.83 19.33 -10.64
CA ILE A 254 -6.94 18.86 -11.47
C ILE A 254 -6.39 18.58 -12.86
N VAL A 255 -6.57 17.38 -13.34
CA VAL A 255 -6.13 16.94 -14.67
C VAL A 255 -7.36 16.53 -15.48
N SER A 256 -7.54 17.13 -16.66
CA SER A 256 -8.55 16.70 -17.63
C SER A 256 -7.86 16.39 -18.95
N ALA A 257 -8.20 15.25 -19.52
CA ALA A 257 -7.74 14.86 -20.87
C ALA A 257 -8.53 15.58 -21.98
N ASP A 258 -9.71 16.14 -21.63
CA ASP A 258 -10.60 16.82 -22.57
C ASP A 258 -9.94 18.07 -23.18
N GLY A 259 -9.91 18.13 -24.49
CA GLY A 259 -9.30 19.22 -25.28
C GLY A 259 -7.77 19.15 -25.41
N ILE A 260 -7.06 18.35 -24.62
CA ILE A 260 -5.61 18.14 -24.78
C ILE A 260 -5.35 17.29 -26.03
N MET A 261 -6.13 16.23 -26.19
CA MET A 261 -5.98 15.31 -27.32
C MET A 261 -6.30 15.99 -28.65
N ASP A 262 -7.38 16.80 -28.70
CA ASP A 262 -7.75 17.55 -29.91
C ASP A 262 -6.67 18.55 -30.31
N GLY A 263 -6.11 19.29 -29.32
CA GLY A 263 -4.98 20.17 -29.54
C GLY A 263 -3.75 19.45 -30.07
N LEU A 264 -3.44 18.27 -29.53
CA LEU A 264 -2.30 17.47 -29.96
C LEU A 264 -2.49 16.94 -31.40
N ILE A 265 -3.67 16.49 -31.77
CA ILE A 265 -3.99 16.07 -33.16
C ILE A 265 -3.77 17.23 -34.12
N VAL A 266 -4.24 18.43 -33.80
CA VAL A 266 -4.03 19.61 -34.63
C VAL A 266 -2.55 19.96 -34.73
N GLN A 267 -1.82 19.93 -33.61
CA GLN A 267 -0.38 20.24 -33.61
C GLN A 267 0.43 19.20 -34.40
N GLU A 268 0.09 17.91 -34.31
CA GLU A 268 0.74 16.87 -35.08
C GLU A 268 0.48 17.02 -36.59
N PHE A 269 -0.72 17.46 -36.96
CA PHE A 269 -1.04 17.76 -38.38
C PHE A 269 -0.23 18.94 -38.90
N LEU A 270 -0.07 20.00 -38.10
CA LEU A 270 0.67 21.18 -38.48
C LEU A 270 2.18 20.96 -38.45
N TYR A 271 2.65 20.21 -37.48
CA TYR A 271 4.07 19.99 -37.18
C TYR A 271 4.30 18.52 -36.82
N PRO A 272 4.49 17.64 -37.81
CA PRO A 272 4.72 16.21 -37.59
C PRO A 272 5.89 15.94 -36.63
N GLY A 273 5.67 15.11 -35.63
CA GLY A 273 6.63 14.78 -34.57
C GLY A 273 6.35 15.45 -33.24
N VAL A 274 5.36 16.34 -33.13
CA VAL A 274 4.95 16.97 -31.86
C VAL A 274 4.45 15.91 -30.87
N HIS A 275 3.77 14.87 -31.33
CA HIS A 275 3.34 13.76 -30.48
C HIS A 275 4.50 13.13 -29.71
N ASP A 276 5.61 12.83 -30.39
CA ASP A 276 6.78 12.24 -29.76
C ASP A 276 7.43 13.16 -28.73
N ILE A 277 7.47 14.47 -29.01
CA ILE A 277 7.97 15.48 -28.05
C ILE A 277 7.11 15.48 -26.78
N VAL A 278 5.78 15.55 -26.95
CA VAL A 278 4.85 15.55 -25.81
C VAL A 278 4.95 14.24 -25.01
N HIS A 279 5.06 13.11 -25.71
CA HIS A 279 5.25 11.81 -25.06
C HIS A 279 6.51 11.75 -24.20
N GLN A 280 7.66 12.23 -24.74
CA GLN A 280 8.94 12.26 -24.00
C GLN A 280 8.86 13.14 -22.75
N ILE A 281 8.16 14.27 -22.81
CA ILE A 281 8.02 15.21 -21.69
C ILE A 281 7.11 14.63 -20.60
N LEU A 282 6.10 13.84 -20.98
CA LEU A 282 5.09 13.31 -20.03
C LEU A 282 5.50 12.00 -19.36
N THR A 283 6.47 11.25 -19.92
CA THR A 283 6.92 9.98 -19.34
C THR A 283 8.13 10.17 -18.43
N ASN A 284 8.21 9.38 -17.37
CA ASN A 284 9.40 9.29 -16.51
C ASN A 284 10.42 8.25 -17.02
N SER A 285 10.23 7.68 -18.22
CA SER A 285 11.05 6.58 -18.72
C SER A 285 12.24 7.01 -19.56
N VAL A 286 12.12 8.12 -20.30
CA VAL A 286 13.13 8.60 -21.25
C VAL A 286 13.06 10.12 -21.38
N GLY A 287 14.17 10.73 -21.75
CA GLY A 287 14.23 12.18 -22.07
C GLY A 287 14.27 13.07 -20.84
N SER A 288 14.19 14.36 -21.12
CA SER A 288 14.15 15.41 -20.11
C SER A 288 12.71 15.64 -19.63
N GLN A 289 12.56 15.98 -18.35
CA GLN A 289 11.28 16.17 -17.70
C GLN A 289 11.08 17.62 -17.28
N PHE A 290 9.82 18.03 -17.09
CA PHE A 290 9.51 19.32 -16.49
C PHE A 290 9.65 19.28 -14.98
N TYR A 291 10.39 20.27 -14.46
CA TYR A 291 10.47 20.54 -13.05
C TYR A 291 9.99 21.96 -12.76
N ILE A 292 9.15 22.10 -11.73
CA ILE A 292 8.79 23.41 -11.15
C ILE A 292 9.64 23.59 -9.91
N TYR A 293 10.61 24.50 -9.98
CA TYR A 293 11.65 24.67 -8.97
C TYR A 293 11.48 25.99 -8.23
N GLU A 294 11.45 25.95 -6.90
CA GLU A 294 11.44 27.15 -6.06
C GLU A 294 12.83 27.81 -6.12
N THR A 295 12.91 29.05 -6.64
CA THR A 295 14.17 29.73 -6.86
C THR A 295 14.42 30.82 -5.86
N ARG A 296 15.70 31.08 -5.55
CA ARG A 296 16.20 32.18 -4.75
C ARG A 296 16.67 33.38 -5.60
N LEU A 297 16.58 33.29 -6.92
CA LEU A 297 17.10 34.26 -7.88
C LEU A 297 16.18 35.48 -8.06
N LYS A 298 15.59 35.99 -6.96
CA LYS A 298 14.77 37.20 -6.97
C LYS A 298 15.59 38.40 -7.49
N GLY A 299 15.00 39.17 -8.42
CA GLY A 299 15.62 40.34 -9.03
C GLY A 299 16.47 40.02 -10.27
N PHE A 300 16.82 38.77 -10.53
CA PHE A 300 17.54 38.41 -11.76
C PHE A 300 16.60 38.46 -12.96
N LYS A 301 17.13 38.83 -14.13
CA LYS A 301 16.40 38.71 -15.39
C LYS A 301 16.41 37.24 -15.84
N ILE A 302 15.31 36.82 -16.46
CA ILE A 302 15.20 35.46 -16.99
C ILE A 302 16.30 35.14 -18.01
N SER A 303 16.69 36.16 -18.84
CA SER A 303 17.79 36.00 -19.79
C SER A 303 19.12 35.64 -19.13
N ASP A 304 19.44 36.27 -18.00
CA ASP A 304 20.73 36.07 -17.34
C ASP A 304 20.81 34.65 -16.74
N ILE A 305 19.68 34.17 -16.20
CA ILE A 305 19.54 32.79 -15.71
C ILE A 305 19.65 31.79 -16.87
N GLN A 306 18.98 32.06 -17.99
CA GLN A 306 19.06 31.19 -19.18
C GLN A 306 20.48 31.09 -19.73
N ILE A 307 21.23 32.22 -19.80
CA ILE A 307 22.64 32.23 -20.24
C ILE A 307 23.49 31.37 -19.28
N ALA A 308 23.36 31.60 -17.97
CA ALA A 308 24.13 30.85 -16.99
C ALA A 308 23.86 29.35 -17.05
N VAL A 309 22.59 28.94 -17.29
CA VAL A 309 22.21 27.53 -17.48
C VAL A 309 22.78 26.95 -18.77
N MET A 310 22.82 27.71 -19.88
CA MET A 310 23.40 27.30 -21.15
C MET A 310 24.93 27.15 -21.11
N GLU A 311 25.62 27.91 -20.27
CA GLU A 311 27.07 27.78 -20.05
C GLU A 311 27.45 26.62 -19.15
N HIS A 312 26.50 26.05 -18.40
CA HIS A 312 26.74 24.91 -17.52
C HIS A 312 26.68 23.59 -18.31
N PRO A 313 27.53 22.59 -17.97
CA PRO A 313 27.61 21.32 -18.74
C PRO A 313 26.39 20.41 -18.57
N ALA A 314 25.46 20.69 -17.65
CA ALA A 314 24.26 19.88 -17.47
C ALA A 314 23.24 20.12 -18.59
N ASN A 315 22.60 19.06 -19.08
CA ASN A 315 21.52 19.14 -20.07
C ASN A 315 20.26 19.70 -19.43
N MET A 316 20.10 21.03 -19.55
CA MET A 316 19.02 21.74 -18.90
C MET A 316 18.63 23.02 -19.63
N GLN A 317 17.36 23.39 -19.55
CA GLN A 317 16.85 24.65 -20.08
C GLN A 317 15.82 25.26 -19.13
N VAL A 318 15.88 26.58 -18.90
CA VAL A 318 14.83 27.33 -18.23
C VAL A 318 13.87 27.83 -19.30
N ILE A 319 12.66 27.25 -19.30
CA ILE A 319 11.65 27.49 -20.34
C ILE A 319 10.54 28.46 -19.92
N GLY A 320 10.46 28.78 -18.61
CA GLY A 320 9.41 29.65 -18.12
C GLY A 320 9.45 29.89 -16.61
N ILE A 321 8.44 30.59 -16.16
CA ILE A 321 8.20 30.92 -14.75
C ILE A 321 6.78 30.49 -14.34
N ASN A 322 6.63 30.08 -13.11
CA ASN A 322 5.32 29.85 -12.49
C ASN A 322 5.14 30.94 -11.42
N ARG A 323 4.23 31.89 -11.66
CA ARG A 323 3.91 33.00 -10.79
C ARG A 323 2.51 32.85 -10.23
N LYS A 324 2.38 32.74 -8.90
CA LYS A 324 1.08 32.59 -8.22
C LYS A 324 0.24 31.43 -8.78
N GLY A 325 0.88 30.31 -9.11
CA GLY A 325 0.22 29.13 -9.68
C GLY A 325 -0.07 29.20 -11.18
N LYS A 326 0.22 30.34 -11.86
CA LYS A 326 0.06 30.48 -13.31
C LYS A 326 1.40 30.30 -14.00
N SER A 327 1.47 29.33 -14.92
CA SER A 327 2.66 29.07 -15.74
C SER A 327 2.71 30.04 -16.94
N ILE A 328 3.86 30.66 -17.14
CA ILE A 328 4.18 31.54 -18.25
C ILE A 328 5.37 30.91 -18.98
N LEU A 329 5.11 30.30 -20.13
CA LEU A 329 6.15 29.73 -20.98
C LEU A 329 6.72 30.80 -21.87
N ASN A 330 8.03 30.73 -22.15
CA ASN A 330 8.78 31.62 -22.99
C ASN A 330 8.50 33.14 -22.63
N PRO A 331 8.71 33.55 -21.35
CA PRO A 331 8.50 34.91 -20.93
C PRO A 331 9.47 35.85 -21.66
N ALA A 332 9.14 37.18 -21.63
CA ALA A 332 10.02 38.18 -22.23
C ALA A 332 11.43 38.09 -21.60
N LYS A 333 12.48 38.23 -22.40
CA LYS A 333 13.89 38.15 -21.94
C LYS A 333 14.22 39.12 -20.83
N THR A 334 13.50 40.23 -20.77
CA THR A 334 13.63 41.32 -19.75
C THR A 334 12.82 41.06 -18.50
N GLU A 335 12.02 39.98 -18.48
CA GLU A 335 11.22 39.62 -17.30
C GLU A 335 12.12 39.31 -16.11
N THR A 336 11.78 39.88 -14.94
CA THR A 336 12.53 39.67 -13.69
C THR A 336 11.80 38.72 -12.77
N ILE A 337 12.57 37.86 -12.09
CA ILE A 337 12.05 36.91 -11.09
C ILE A 337 11.57 37.69 -9.87
N GLN A 338 10.31 37.49 -9.51
CA GLN A 338 9.67 38.08 -8.34
C GLN A 338 9.76 37.13 -7.13
N GLU A 339 9.39 37.66 -5.97
CA GLU A 339 9.29 36.85 -4.77
C GLU A 339 8.22 35.76 -4.92
N HIS A 340 8.55 34.53 -4.51
CA HIS A 340 7.71 33.35 -4.65
C HIS A 340 7.49 32.85 -6.11
N ASP A 341 8.18 33.42 -7.10
CA ASP A 341 8.22 32.82 -8.42
C ASP A 341 8.94 31.46 -8.38
N ARG A 342 8.48 30.54 -9.21
CA ARG A 342 9.13 29.23 -9.44
C ARG A 342 9.61 29.17 -10.88
N LEU A 343 10.77 28.60 -11.11
CA LEU A 343 11.26 28.37 -12.48
C LEU A 343 10.67 27.08 -13.04
N ILE A 344 10.32 27.12 -14.32
CA ILE A 344 9.93 25.96 -15.10
C ILE A 344 11.16 25.51 -15.88
N ILE A 345 11.65 24.33 -15.56
CA ILE A 345 12.92 23.80 -16.07
C ILE A 345 12.63 22.52 -16.81
N LEU A 346 13.25 22.35 -17.98
CA LEU A 346 13.36 21.09 -18.70
C LEU A 346 14.77 20.54 -18.46
N ALA A 347 14.88 19.37 -17.84
CA ALA A 347 16.16 18.78 -17.47
C ALA A 347 16.09 17.26 -17.33
N ASP A 348 17.24 16.61 -17.43
CA ASP A 348 17.35 15.16 -17.18
C ASP A 348 17.23 14.82 -15.69
N LYS A 349 17.69 15.73 -14.79
CA LYS A 349 17.62 15.57 -13.34
C LYS A 349 17.29 16.88 -12.65
N ARG A 350 16.42 16.82 -11.67
CA ARG A 350 16.04 17.99 -10.84
C ARG A 350 17.21 18.58 -10.06
N SER A 351 18.13 17.74 -9.59
CA SER A 351 19.27 18.14 -8.74
C SER A 351 20.27 19.04 -9.42
N ASP A 352 20.33 19.04 -10.74
CA ASP A 352 21.35 19.77 -11.49
C ASP A 352 21.18 21.30 -11.35
N PHE A 353 19.93 21.77 -11.23
CA PHE A 353 19.67 23.21 -11.08
C PHE A 353 20.09 23.77 -9.71
N GLU A 354 20.09 22.98 -8.65
CA GLU A 354 20.53 23.44 -7.32
C GLU A 354 22.00 23.90 -7.30
N THR A 355 22.82 23.25 -8.09
CA THR A 355 24.23 23.60 -8.24
C THR A 355 24.39 24.91 -8.99
N ILE A 356 23.67 25.04 -10.12
CA ILE A 356 23.71 26.24 -10.96
C ILE A 356 23.19 27.46 -10.21
N GLU A 357 22.09 27.33 -9.46
CA GLU A 357 21.53 28.43 -8.67
C GLU A 357 22.56 28.98 -7.65
N LYS A 358 23.30 28.10 -6.97
CA LYS A 358 24.38 28.49 -6.06
C LYS A 358 25.50 29.24 -6.78
N GLU A 359 25.88 28.77 -7.97
CA GLU A 359 26.91 29.45 -8.78
C GLU A 359 26.48 30.83 -9.24
N ILE A 360 25.22 31.00 -9.68
CA ILE A 360 24.67 32.29 -10.06
C ILE A 360 24.68 33.28 -8.88
N LEU A 361 24.22 32.80 -7.71
CA LEU A 361 24.20 33.62 -6.47
C LEU A 361 25.60 34.02 -5.99
N ASN A 362 26.62 33.18 -6.21
CA ASN A 362 27.99 33.48 -5.81
C ASN A 362 28.73 34.39 -6.76
N LYS A 363 28.26 34.53 -8.02
CA LYS A 363 28.84 35.43 -9.05
C LYS A 363 28.21 36.85 -9.04
N SER A 364 27.11 37.03 -8.32
CA SER A 364 26.38 38.28 -8.18
C SER A 364 26.73 39.03 -6.89
#